data_94edc70d7bd0f535ae503410a76ccfa4
#
_entry.id   94edc70d7bd0f535ae503410a76ccfa4
#
_cell.length_a   1.000
_cell.length_b   1.000
_cell.length_c   1.000
_cell.angle_alpha   90.00
_cell.angle_beta   90.00
_cell.angle_gamma   90.00
#
_symmetry.space_group_name_H-M   'P 1'
#
loop_
_entity.id
_entity.type
_entity.pdbx_description
1 polymer ?
#
loop_
_entity_poly.entity_id
_entity_poly.type
_entity_poly.pdbx_seq_one_letter_code
_entity_poly.pdbx_strand_id
1 'polypeptide(L)'
;MKNINWFDNVEQRPHPWPGLNWLTTSIYVEDVCKAVSFYTEVMKMVSIFELEDDNGELLFARIRYRGSNFIVNKAEENSTRLSPVNTNQVPSFIFYLYTDDVKKMTTEMRDAGAIILIEPEIQFWGDLKARLKDPFGYWWDIAEKI
;
A
#
# COMPACT_ATOMS: atom_id res chain seq x y z
N MET A 1 -13.81 -19.50 -21.53
CA MET A 1 -13.78 -18.55 -20.40
C MET A 1 -15.19 -18.05 -20.17
N LYS A 2 -15.71 -18.20 -18.97
CA LYS A 2 -17.02 -17.63 -18.66
C LYS A 2 -16.92 -16.11 -18.66
N ASN A 3 -17.86 -15.44 -19.34
CA ASN A 3 -18.00 -14.00 -19.16
C ASN A 3 -18.48 -13.75 -17.74
N ILE A 4 -17.64 -13.11 -16.94
CA ILE A 4 -18.01 -12.70 -15.59
C ILE A 4 -18.61 -11.31 -15.69
N ASN A 5 -19.86 -11.18 -15.29
CA ASN A 5 -20.46 -9.87 -15.12
C ASN A 5 -20.04 -9.34 -13.75
N TRP A 6 -19.08 -8.44 -13.74
CA TRP A 6 -18.51 -7.86 -12.51
C TRP A 6 -19.56 -7.22 -11.62
N PHE A 7 -20.58 -6.60 -12.22
CA PHE A 7 -21.59 -5.85 -11.48
C PHE A 7 -22.66 -6.74 -10.85
N ASP A 8 -22.93 -7.93 -11.42
CA ASP A 8 -23.94 -8.85 -10.90
C ASP A 8 -23.44 -9.63 -9.67
N ASN A 9 -22.14 -9.61 -9.42
CA ASN A 9 -21.52 -10.37 -8.33
C ASN A 9 -21.03 -9.45 -7.18
N VAL A 10 -21.46 -8.20 -7.17
CA VAL A 10 -21.07 -7.26 -6.11
C VAL A 10 -21.93 -7.49 -4.88
N GLU A 11 -21.31 -7.85 -3.78
CA GLU A 11 -21.97 -7.93 -2.49
C GLU A 11 -22.17 -6.52 -1.92
N GLN A 12 -23.43 -6.11 -1.76
CA GLN A 12 -23.76 -4.81 -1.17
C GLN A 12 -23.99 -4.97 0.33
N ARG A 13 -23.12 -4.32 1.12
CA ARG A 13 -23.22 -4.32 2.56
C ARG A 13 -22.90 -2.94 3.12
N PRO A 14 -23.52 -2.55 4.25
CA PRO A 14 -23.13 -1.32 4.92
C PRO A 14 -21.67 -1.44 5.41
N HIS A 15 -20.96 -0.32 5.47
CA HIS A 15 -19.60 -0.27 6.00
C HIS A 15 -19.59 -0.62 7.49
N PRO A 16 -18.52 -1.28 8.03
CA PRO A 16 -18.36 -1.46 9.46
C PRO A 16 -18.28 -0.12 10.19
N TRP A 17 -17.60 0.86 9.56
CA TRP A 17 -17.53 2.27 9.96
C TRP A 17 -17.50 3.11 8.70
N PRO A 18 -18.07 4.33 8.71
CA PRO A 18 -18.00 5.21 7.53
C PRO A 18 -16.56 5.40 7.05
N GLY A 19 -16.33 5.15 5.76
CA GLY A 19 -15.02 5.30 5.13
C GLY A 19 -14.03 4.15 5.34
N LEU A 20 -14.43 3.06 6.02
CA LEU A 20 -13.56 1.90 6.21
C LEU A 20 -13.96 0.74 5.30
N ASN A 21 -12.97 -0.08 4.94
CA ASN A 21 -13.16 -1.29 4.15
C ASN A 21 -13.74 -2.43 5.01
N TRP A 22 -14.46 -3.36 4.38
CA TRP A 22 -14.79 -4.63 5.03
C TRP A 22 -13.58 -5.54 5.19
N LEU A 23 -12.70 -5.56 4.19
CA LEU A 23 -11.43 -6.30 4.21
C LEU A 23 -10.30 -5.28 4.16
N THR A 24 -9.41 -5.32 5.15
CA THR A 24 -8.33 -4.34 5.28
C THR A 24 -6.99 -5.05 5.44
N THR A 25 -6.01 -4.67 4.65
CA THR A 25 -4.63 -5.11 4.79
C THR A 25 -3.99 -4.40 5.98
N SER A 26 -3.27 -5.14 6.80
CA SER A 26 -2.53 -4.63 7.95
C SER A 26 -1.06 -4.99 7.79
N ILE A 27 -0.19 -3.98 7.79
CA ILE A 27 1.25 -4.17 7.63
C ILE A 27 2.01 -3.67 8.85
N TYR A 28 3.23 -4.16 9.03
CA TYR A 28 4.13 -3.76 10.09
C TYR A 28 5.38 -3.13 9.51
N VAL A 29 5.80 -2.01 10.08
CA VAL A 29 7.00 -1.27 9.68
C VAL A 29 7.82 -0.88 10.91
N GLU A 30 9.13 -0.67 10.72
CA GLU A 30 10.03 -0.25 11.81
C GLU A 30 9.69 1.14 12.32
N ASP A 31 9.36 2.06 11.41
CA ASP A 31 9.12 3.46 11.72
C ASP A 31 7.83 3.91 11.02
N VAL A 32 6.76 4.00 11.80
CA VAL A 32 5.42 4.37 11.29
C VAL A 32 5.43 5.79 10.73
N CYS A 33 6.13 6.72 11.37
CA CYS A 33 6.22 8.10 10.92
C CYS A 33 6.85 8.19 9.51
N LYS A 34 7.93 7.47 9.27
CA LYS A 34 8.57 7.42 7.94
C LYS A 34 7.65 6.79 6.90
N ALA A 35 6.93 5.73 7.28
CA ALA A 35 5.98 5.08 6.39
C ALA A 35 4.83 6.02 6.02
N VAL A 36 4.25 6.71 6.99
CA VAL A 36 3.19 7.70 6.74
C VAL A 36 3.69 8.79 5.80
N SER A 37 4.88 9.32 6.02
CA SER A 37 5.48 10.35 5.16
C SER A 37 5.66 9.84 3.73
N PHE A 38 6.18 8.64 3.55
CA PHE A 38 6.36 8.05 2.23
C PHE A 38 5.02 7.87 1.51
N TYR A 39 4.05 7.23 2.16
CA TYR A 39 2.76 6.95 1.53
C TYR A 39 1.96 8.23 1.24
N THR A 40 2.03 9.25 2.10
CA THR A 40 1.28 10.49 1.91
C THR A 40 1.99 11.47 0.97
N GLU A 41 3.26 11.73 1.16
CA GLU A 41 3.99 12.73 0.38
C GLU A 41 4.41 12.21 -1.00
N VAL A 42 4.87 10.97 -1.08
CA VAL A 42 5.37 10.38 -2.32
C VAL A 42 4.26 9.73 -3.13
N MET A 43 3.46 8.86 -2.51
CA MET A 43 2.41 8.11 -3.20
C MET A 43 1.05 8.82 -3.20
N LYS A 44 0.99 10.05 -2.63
CA LYS A 44 -0.21 10.91 -2.66
C LYS A 44 -1.43 10.30 -1.97
N MET A 45 -1.19 9.53 -0.90
CA MET A 45 -2.24 8.99 -0.04
C MET A 45 -2.59 9.97 1.07
N VAL A 46 -3.61 9.66 1.85
CA VAL A 46 -4.06 10.49 2.97
C VAL A 46 -4.03 9.68 4.26
N SER A 47 -3.41 10.21 5.29
CA SER A 47 -3.49 9.65 6.64
C SER A 47 -4.82 10.05 7.26
N ILE A 48 -5.69 9.07 7.54
CA ILE A 48 -7.03 9.32 8.07
C ILE A 48 -7.14 9.05 9.58
N PHE A 49 -6.16 8.38 10.16
CA PHE A 49 -6.10 8.16 11.60
C PHE A 49 -4.66 7.86 12.01
N GLU A 50 -4.24 8.42 13.14
CA GLU A 50 -2.91 8.18 13.71
C GLU A 50 -3.04 8.02 15.22
N LEU A 51 -2.24 7.11 15.80
CA LEU A 51 -2.15 6.87 17.23
C LEU A 51 -0.69 7.01 17.67
N GLU A 52 -0.45 7.90 18.63
CA GLU A 52 0.86 8.14 19.22
C GLU A 52 0.95 7.52 20.62
N ASP A 53 2.16 7.20 21.06
CA ASP A 53 2.44 6.89 22.46
C ASP A 53 2.63 8.18 23.28
N ASP A 54 2.95 8.04 24.57
CA ASP A 54 3.14 9.17 25.48
C ASP A 54 4.34 10.04 25.09
N ASN A 55 5.27 9.52 24.28
CA ASN A 55 6.44 10.22 23.79
C ASN A 55 6.27 10.84 22.40
N GLY A 56 5.07 10.74 21.81
CA GLY A 56 4.76 11.26 20.48
C GLY A 56 5.22 10.37 19.35
N GLU A 57 5.65 9.13 19.61
CA GLU A 57 5.99 8.17 18.57
C GLU A 57 4.72 7.57 17.97
N LEU A 58 4.61 7.57 16.64
CA LEU A 58 3.49 6.93 15.95
C LEU A 58 3.58 5.41 16.06
N LEU A 59 2.53 4.80 16.61
CA LEU A 59 2.40 3.35 16.77
C LEU A 59 1.49 2.74 15.71
N PHE A 60 0.61 3.53 15.15
CA PHE A 60 -0.45 3.08 14.26
C PHE A 60 -0.88 4.23 13.35
N ALA A 61 -1.17 3.90 12.09
CA ALA A 61 -1.81 4.83 11.18
C ALA A 61 -2.74 4.07 10.25
N ARG A 62 -3.80 4.74 9.81
CA ARG A 62 -4.65 4.25 8.73
C ARG A 62 -4.49 5.18 7.54
N ILE A 63 -4.13 4.60 6.41
CA ILE A 63 -3.80 5.34 5.19
C ILE A 63 -4.84 5.03 4.13
N ARG A 64 -5.37 6.07 3.50
CA ARG A 64 -6.39 5.97 2.45
C ARG A 64 -5.85 6.42 1.10
N TYR A 65 -6.19 5.66 0.08
CA TYR A 65 -5.95 6.02 -1.31
C TYR A 65 -7.22 5.83 -2.11
N ARG A 66 -7.79 6.94 -2.60
CA ARG A 66 -8.98 6.93 -3.47
C ARG A 66 -10.13 6.05 -2.94
N GLY A 67 -10.41 6.15 -1.64
CA GLY A 67 -11.50 5.42 -0.99
C GLY A 67 -11.14 4.10 -0.36
N SER A 68 -10.03 3.48 -0.76
CA SER A 68 -9.52 2.26 -0.12
C SER A 68 -8.48 2.61 0.94
N ASN A 69 -8.42 1.84 2.01
CA ASN A 69 -7.47 2.11 3.07
C ASN A 69 -6.81 0.83 3.61
N PHE A 70 -5.66 1.00 4.24
CA PHE A 70 -4.91 -0.07 4.88
C PHE A 70 -4.29 0.44 6.18
N ILE A 71 -3.85 -0.49 7.01
CA ILE A 71 -3.32 -0.21 8.35
C ILE A 71 -1.80 -0.34 8.33
N VAL A 72 -1.11 0.62 8.97
CA VAL A 72 0.33 0.60 9.20
C VAL A 72 0.56 0.55 10.70
N ASN A 73 1.26 -0.48 11.18
CA ASN A 73 1.56 -0.71 12.59
C ASN A 73 3.06 -0.66 12.83
N LYS A 74 3.44 -0.30 14.05
CA LYS A 74 4.83 -0.42 14.47
C LYS A 74 5.20 -1.89 14.68
N ALA A 75 6.29 -2.30 14.04
CA ALA A 75 6.85 -3.63 14.23
C ALA A 75 7.52 -3.75 15.60
N GLU A 76 7.51 -4.96 16.13
CA GLU A 76 8.09 -5.28 17.44
C GLU A 76 8.84 -6.61 17.33
N GLU A 77 10.15 -6.59 17.58
CA GLU A 77 10.97 -7.79 17.53
C GLU A 77 10.52 -8.82 18.57
N ASN A 78 10.77 -10.09 18.29
CA ASN A 78 10.43 -11.22 19.17
C ASN A 78 8.93 -11.32 19.51
N SER A 79 8.08 -10.89 18.58
CA SER A 79 6.63 -10.94 18.70
C SER A 79 6.01 -11.44 17.40
N THR A 80 4.68 -11.37 17.29
CA THR A 80 3.96 -11.64 16.03
C THR A 80 3.89 -10.40 15.14
N ARG A 81 4.44 -9.26 15.59
CA ARG A 81 4.40 -7.96 14.91
C ARG A 81 5.68 -7.71 14.14
N LEU A 82 5.88 -8.48 13.06
CA LEU A 82 7.13 -8.51 12.32
C LEU A 82 6.99 -7.81 10.97
N SER A 83 8.02 -7.05 10.59
CA SER A 83 8.13 -6.43 9.28
C SER A 83 8.99 -7.27 8.34
N PRO A 84 8.90 -7.07 7.01
CA PRO A 84 9.82 -7.72 6.07
C PRO A 84 11.29 -7.38 6.34
N VAL A 85 11.56 -6.18 6.85
CA VAL A 85 12.92 -5.75 7.20
C VAL A 85 13.46 -6.56 8.38
N ASN A 86 12.65 -6.79 9.43
CA ASN A 86 13.05 -7.61 10.59
C ASN A 86 13.36 -9.04 10.22
N THR A 87 12.57 -9.62 9.32
CA THR A 87 12.67 -11.04 8.96
C THR A 87 13.52 -11.29 7.73
N ASN A 88 13.92 -10.24 7.02
CA ASN A 88 14.60 -10.31 5.73
C ASN A 88 13.85 -11.19 4.72
N GLN A 89 12.54 -11.06 4.68
CA GLN A 89 11.66 -11.87 3.84
C GLN A 89 10.86 -10.99 2.88
N VAL A 90 10.47 -11.61 1.76
CA VAL A 90 9.55 -10.99 0.82
C VAL A 90 8.13 -11.27 1.31
N PRO A 91 7.26 -10.25 1.43
CA PRO A 91 5.85 -10.48 1.75
C PRO A 91 5.19 -11.37 0.71
N SER A 92 4.25 -12.21 1.17
CA SER A 92 3.53 -13.14 0.29
C SER A 92 2.35 -12.49 -0.44
N PHE A 93 2.27 -11.17 -0.45
CA PHE A 93 1.25 -10.42 -1.17
C PHE A 93 1.87 -9.18 -1.80
N ILE A 94 1.15 -8.59 -2.77
CA ILE A 94 1.55 -7.38 -3.47
C ILE A 94 0.36 -6.43 -3.44
N PHE A 95 0.61 -5.17 -3.09
CA PHE A 95 -0.39 -4.12 -3.29
C PHE A 95 -0.49 -3.81 -4.78
N TYR A 96 -1.69 -3.77 -5.32
CA TYR A 96 -1.93 -3.36 -6.70
C TYR A 96 -2.67 -2.03 -6.69
N LEU A 97 -2.06 -0.99 -7.22
CA LEU A 97 -2.55 0.38 -7.13
C LEU A 97 -2.67 0.99 -8.52
N TYR A 98 -3.82 1.60 -8.82
CA TYR A 98 -3.96 2.40 -10.03
C TYR A 98 -3.62 3.87 -9.75
N THR A 99 -2.90 4.48 -10.68
CA THR A 99 -2.53 5.90 -10.65
C THR A 99 -2.77 6.52 -12.03
N ASP A 100 -2.70 7.84 -12.12
CA ASP A 100 -2.87 8.55 -13.39
C ASP A 100 -1.58 8.60 -14.21
N ASP A 101 -0.41 8.40 -13.60
CA ASP A 101 0.89 8.47 -14.28
C ASP A 101 1.88 7.51 -13.61
N VAL A 102 2.01 6.32 -14.16
CA VAL A 102 2.91 5.28 -13.64
C VAL A 102 4.37 5.71 -13.66
N LYS A 103 4.81 6.32 -14.77
CA LYS A 103 6.22 6.70 -14.92
C LYS A 103 6.63 7.76 -13.90
N LYS A 104 5.75 8.72 -13.65
CA LYS A 104 5.96 9.77 -12.66
C LYS A 104 6.02 9.20 -11.25
N MET A 105 5.02 8.40 -10.86
CA MET A 105 4.98 7.80 -9.53
C MET A 105 6.17 6.86 -9.30
N THR A 106 6.54 6.06 -10.28
CA THR A 106 7.70 5.16 -10.21
C THR A 106 8.98 5.95 -9.93
N THR A 107 9.20 7.06 -10.66
CA THR A 107 10.36 7.92 -10.47
C THR A 107 10.37 8.55 -9.08
N GLU A 108 9.25 9.11 -8.63
CA GLU A 108 9.12 9.74 -7.32
C GLU A 108 9.36 8.73 -6.18
N MET A 109 8.81 7.52 -6.30
CA MET A 109 9.04 6.46 -5.31
C MET A 109 10.50 6.04 -5.26
N ARG A 110 11.15 5.85 -6.42
CA ARG A 110 12.58 5.51 -6.49
C ARG A 110 13.43 6.60 -5.85
N ASP A 111 13.17 7.86 -6.15
CA ASP A 111 13.94 8.98 -5.62
C ASP A 111 13.76 9.11 -4.09
N ALA A 112 12.69 8.59 -3.55
CA ALA A 112 12.41 8.56 -2.11
C ALA A 112 12.87 7.26 -1.41
N GLY A 113 13.58 6.37 -2.13
CA GLY A 113 14.20 5.18 -1.53
C GLY A 113 13.59 3.84 -1.93
N ALA A 114 12.56 3.80 -2.77
CA ALA A 114 12.04 2.55 -3.29
C ALA A 114 12.98 1.96 -4.35
N ILE A 115 12.89 0.66 -4.55
CA ILE A 115 13.66 -0.07 -5.56
C ILE A 115 12.73 -0.51 -6.67
N ILE A 116 13.06 -0.19 -7.92
CA ILE A 116 12.30 -0.66 -9.07
C ILE A 116 12.68 -2.12 -9.34
N LEU A 117 11.70 -3.02 -9.21
CA LEU A 117 11.88 -4.44 -9.48
C LEU A 117 11.59 -4.77 -10.95
N ILE A 118 10.55 -4.12 -11.52
CA ILE A 118 10.18 -4.22 -12.93
C ILE A 118 9.84 -2.83 -13.42
N GLU A 119 10.57 -2.37 -14.46
CA GLU A 119 10.29 -1.09 -15.10
C GLU A 119 8.89 -1.07 -15.72
N PRO A 120 8.29 0.13 -15.92
CA PRO A 120 6.97 0.21 -16.54
C PRO A 120 6.92 -0.50 -17.88
N GLU A 121 5.99 -1.43 -18.03
CA GLU A 121 5.77 -2.18 -19.26
C GLU A 121 4.27 -2.46 -19.47
N ILE A 122 3.88 -2.56 -20.75
CA ILE A 122 2.49 -2.81 -21.13
C ILE A 122 2.14 -4.28 -20.87
N GLN A 123 1.04 -4.49 -20.15
CA GLN A 123 0.51 -5.81 -19.86
C GLN A 123 -0.54 -6.22 -20.90
N PHE A 124 -0.77 -7.51 -21.07
CA PHE A 124 -1.72 -8.01 -22.08
C PHE A 124 -3.17 -7.55 -21.82
N TRP A 125 -3.53 -7.20 -20.59
CA TRP A 125 -4.88 -6.73 -20.25
C TRP A 125 -5.08 -5.22 -20.37
N GLY A 126 -4.07 -4.48 -20.85
CA GLY A 126 -4.16 -3.06 -21.16
C GLY A 126 -3.70 -2.11 -20.06
N ASP A 127 -2.97 -2.60 -19.08
CA ASP A 127 -2.33 -1.75 -18.07
C ASP A 127 -0.87 -1.48 -18.46
N LEU A 128 -0.41 -0.24 -18.22
CA LEU A 128 1.01 0.05 -18.10
C LEU A 128 1.35 -0.13 -16.61
N LYS A 129 2.27 -1.04 -16.29
CA LYS A 129 2.52 -1.44 -14.91
C LYS A 129 4.00 -1.52 -14.59
N ALA A 130 4.38 -1.03 -13.41
CA ALA A 130 5.70 -1.20 -12.82
C ALA A 130 5.57 -1.95 -11.49
N ARG A 131 6.65 -2.57 -11.04
CA ARG A 131 6.72 -3.20 -9.71
C ARG A 131 7.87 -2.59 -8.93
N LEU A 132 7.58 -2.16 -7.70
CA LEU A 132 8.57 -1.57 -6.82
C LEU A 132 8.51 -2.21 -5.44
N LYS A 133 9.67 -2.21 -4.78
CA LYS A 133 9.78 -2.52 -3.35
C LYS A 133 9.90 -1.19 -2.61
N ASP A 134 8.98 -0.92 -1.69
CA ASP A 134 9.04 0.31 -0.91
C ASP A 134 10.18 0.26 0.14
N PRO A 135 10.51 1.39 0.80
CA PRO A 135 11.59 1.42 1.80
C PRO A 135 11.35 0.51 3.02
N PHE A 136 10.12 0.01 3.18
CA PHE A 136 9.70 -0.81 4.32
C PHE A 136 9.63 -2.30 3.98
N GLY A 137 9.97 -2.66 2.74
CA GLY A 137 10.05 -4.03 2.26
C GLY A 137 8.79 -4.55 1.58
N TYR A 138 7.75 -3.75 1.43
CA TYR A 138 6.51 -4.15 0.78
C TYR A 138 6.56 -3.90 -0.72
N TRP A 139 5.96 -4.81 -1.49
CA TRP A 139 5.93 -4.73 -2.94
C TRP A 139 4.64 -4.08 -3.42
N TRP A 140 4.79 -3.23 -4.43
CA TRP A 140 3.71 -2.48 -5.05
C TRP A 140 3.73 -2.68 -6.56
N ASP A 141 2.61 -3.08 -7.12
CA ASP A 141 2.34 -2.95 -8.54
C ASP A 141 1.64 -1.62 -8.76
N ILE A 142 2.27 -0.75 -9.51
CA ILE A 142 1.75 0.58 -9.84
C ILE A 142 1.31 0.56 -11.30
N ALA A 143 0.05 0.82 -11.55
CA ALA A 143 -0.54 0.66 -12.87
C ALA A 143 -1.35 1.88 -13.30
N GLU A 144 -1.44 2.08 -14.61
CA GLU A 144 -2.40 2.98 -15.23
C GLU A 144 -3.04 2.27 -16.39
N LYS A 145 -4.32 2.53 -16.60
CA LYS A 145 -5.04 1.99 -17.73
C LYS A 145 -4.77 2.82 -18.98
N ILE A 146 -4.33 2.19 -20.06
CA ILE A 146 -4.05 2.81 -21.35
C ILE A 146 -5.08 2.44 -22.41
#